data_9fbfa3c0a1f70d139c4864826f306c47
#
_entry.id   9fbfa3c0a1f70d139c4864826f306c47
#
_cell.length_a   1.000
_cell.length_b   1.000
_cell.length_c   1.000
_cell.angle_alpha   90.00
_cell.angle_beta   90.00
_cell.angle_gamma   90.00
#
_symmetry.space_group_name_H-M   'P 1'
#
loop_
_entity.id
_entity.type
_entity.pdbx_description
1 polymer ?
#
loop_
_entity_poly.entity_id
_entity_poly.type
_entity_poly.pdbx_seq_one_letter_code
_entity_poly.pdbx_strand_id
1 'polypeptide(L)'
;MEKVKGFLKKKDIVFSVKRYGIDALGAMAQGLFCTLLIGTILNTLGNQFGVGFLKAVVATVNGTDYTVGGLASAMAGPAMAVAIGYALNAPQLVLFSLITVGFAANALGGAGGPLAVYFIAVIATELGKVVSKETKIDILVTPLVTIGSGVAVSALLAPTLGAIAMKVGDLIMLATNLQPFWMGIAVSVLVGVALTLPISSAAICAAFGLTGLAGGAAVAGCCAQMVGFAVMSFRENKWGGLVSQGIGTSMLQMGNIIKNPRIWIAPIVTSAITGPLATCLFKLQMNGTPVSSGMGTCGLVGQIGVYTGWMNDIEAGTKSAVTAIYWIGLILISFVLPAVLCPLINMVVRKLGWVKDGDMTLS
;
A
#
# COMPACT_ATOMS: atom_id res chain seq x y z
N MET A 1 -7.92 3.11 40.42
CA MET A 1 -8.08 3.64 39.04
C MET A 1 -7.25 4.90 38.77
N GLU A 2 -7.24 5.90 39.66
CA GLU A 2 -6.48 7.15 39.44
C GLU A 2 -4.96 6.97 39.31
N LYS A 3 -4.34 6.08 40.12
CA LYS A 3 -2.90 5.78 40.01
C LYS A 3 -2.53 5.22 38.65
N VAL A 4 -3.35 4.33 38.07
CA VAL A 4 -3.11 3.75 36.76
C VAL A 4 -3.26 4.81 35.65
N LYS A 5 -4.29 5.65 35.73
CA LYS A 5 -4.46 6.78 34.79
C LYS A 5 -3.30 7.77 34.85
N GLY A 6 -2.81 8.07 36.07
CA GLY A 6 -1.65 8.94 36.27
C GLY A 6 -0.38 8.32 35.65
N PHE A 7 -0.15 7.02 35.82
CA PHE A 7 0.97 6.32 35.24
C PHE A 7 0.92 6.30 33.71
N LEU A 8 -0.23 5.94 33.11
CA LEU A 8 -0.42 5.95 31.66
C LEU A 8 -0.18 7.35 31.09
N LYS A 9 -0.67 8.40 31.76
CA LYS A 9 -0.43 9.80 31.34
C LYS A 9 1.06 10.16 31.41
N LYS A 10 1.79 9.74 32.47
CA LYS A 10 3.24 9.92 32.60
C LYS A 10 4.00 9.27 31.43
N LYS A 11 3.53 8.13 30.95
CA LYS A 11 4.11 7.36 29.84
C LYS A 11 3.63 7.81 28.45
N ASP A 12 2.83 8.85 28.37
CA ASP A 12 2.19 9.32 27.14
C ASP A 12 1.39 8.20 26.42
N ILE A 13 0.74 7.34 27.18
CA ILE A 13 -0.17 6.30 26.66
C ILE A 13 -1.59 6.85 26.69
N VAL A 14 -2.09 7.22 25.52
CA VAL A 14 -3.42 7.84 25.35
C VAL A 14 -4.21 7.04 24.34
N PHE A 15 -5.22 6.32 24.79
CA PHE A 15 -6.12 5.58 23.92
C PHE A 15 -7.05 6.55 23.18
N SER A 16 -6.78 6.78 21.90
CA SER A 16 -7.49 7.73 21.06
C SER A 16 -7.56 7.21 19.62
N VAL A 17 -8.76 7.28 19.03
CA VAL A 17 -8.96 6.96 17.60
C VAL A 17 -8.11 7.85 16.71
N LYS A 18 -7.91 9.12 17.07
CA LYS A 18 -7.03 10.02 16.34
C LYS A 18 -5.60 9.48 16.34
N ARG A 19 -5.07 9.16 17.52
CA ARG A 19 -3.66 8.75 17.68
C ARG A 19 -3.37 7.42 17.00
N TYR A 20 -4.20 6.41 17.26
CA TYR A 20 -3.96 5.08 16.68
C TYR A 20 -4.53 4.96 15.25
N GLY A 21 -5.75 5.47 14.99
CA GLY A 21 -6.41 5.29 13.69
C GLY A 21 -5.97 6.29 12.61
N ILE A 22 -5.42 7.46 12.98
CA ILE A 22 -5.08 8.49 12.01
C ILE A 22 -3.58 8.71 11.97
N ASP A 23 -3.00 9.12 13.12
CA ASP A 23 -1.60 9.53 13.16
C ASP A 23 -0.67 8.31 12.91
N ALA A 24 -0.95 7.16 13.54
CA ALA A 24 -0.18 5.94 13.34
C ALA A 24 -0.30 5.36 11.92
N LEU A 25 -1.51 5.36 11.32
CA LEU A 25 -1.69 4.89 9.94
C LEU A 25 -1.05 5.83 8.91
N GLY A 26 -1.15 7.15 9.12
CA GLY A 26 -0.47 8.13 8.28
C GLY A 26 1.05 7.96 8.31
N ALA A 27 1.62 7.79 9.50
CA ALA A 27 3.05 7.55 9.67
C ALA A 27 3.47 6.19 9.04
N MET A 28 2.67 5.14 9.23
CA MET A 28 2.92 3.85 8.59
C MET A 28 3.01 3.96 7.06
N ALA A 29 2.09 4.71 6.45
CA ALA A 29 2.10 4.94 5.01
C ALA A 29 3.37 5.67 4.55
N GLN A 30 3.88 6.62 5.33
CA GLN A 30 5.17 7.29 5.06
C GLN A 30 6.34 6.32 5.14
N GLY A 31 6.39 5.46 6.15
CA GLY A 31 7.42 4.40 6.28
C GLY A 31 7.41 3.44 5.09
N LEU A 32 6.22 3.02 4.64
CA LEU A 32 6.06 2.19 3.46
C LEU A 32 6.52 2.92 2.18
N PHE A 33 6.19 4.20 2.06
CA PHE A 33 6.59 5.03 0.93
C PHE A 33 8.12 5.11 0.80
N CYS A 34 8.83 5.41 1.88
CA CYS A 34 10.28 5.59 1.89
C CYS A 34 11.06 4.30 1.56
N THR A 35 10.43 3.15 1.67
CA THR A 35 11.09 1.84 1.52
C THR A 35 10.51 1.03 0.36
N LEU A 36 9.33 0.45 0.51
CA LEU A 36 8.76 -0.43 -0.51
C LEU A 36 8.56 0.29 -1.84
N LEU A 37 7.99 1.50 -1.82
CA LEU A 37 7.74 2.25 -3.04
C LEU A 37 9.05 2.65 -3.73
N ILE A 38 9.95 3.31 -2.99
CA ILE A 38 11.25 3.72 -3.55
C ILE A 38 12.02 2.50 -4.03
N GLY A 39 12.02 1.41 -3.26
CA GLY A 39 12.64 0.14 -3.66
C GLY A 39 12.06 -0.42 -4.96
N THR A 40 10.75 -0.38 -5.12
CA THR A 40 10.07 -0.83 -6.34
C THR A 40 10.42 0.05 -7.53
N ILE A 41 10.47 1.38 -7.35
CA ILE A 41 10.90 2.32 -8.40
C ILE A 41 12.33 2.02 -8.84
N LEU A 42 13.26 1.87 -7.89
CA LEU A 42 14.67 1.59 -8.18
C LEU A 42 14.84 0.26 -8.93
N ASN A 43 14.14 -0.80 -8.50
CA ASN A 43 14.15 -2.09 -9.19
C ASN A 43 13.57 -1.99 -10.61
N THR A 44 12.50 -1.25 -10.77
CA THR A 44 11.85 -1.05 -12.07
C THR A 44 12.78 -0.28 -13.02
N LEU A 45 13.38 0.81 -12.57
CA LEU A 45 14.37 1.56 -13.34
C LEU A 45 15.57 0.69 -13.71
N GLY A 46 16.10 -0.09 -12.77
CA GLY A 46 17.20 -1.02 -13.03
C GLY A 46 16.84 -2.03 -14.11
N ASN A 47 15.71 -2.69 -13.98
CA ASN A 47 15.30 -3.77 -14.87
C ASN A 47 14.88 -3.30 -16.26
N GLN A 48 14.12 -2.21 -16.36
CA GLN A 48 13.55 -1.74 -17.63
C GLN A 48 14.53 -0.85 -18.43
N PHE A 49 15.28 0.00 -17.75
CA PHE A 49 16.24 0.89 -18.43
C PHE A 49 17.68 0.38 -18.42
N GLY A 50 17.91 -0.83 -17.87
CA GLY A 50 19.22 -1.45 -17.90
C GLY A 50 20.29 -0.72 -17.07
N VAL A 51 19.89 0.07 -16.05
CA VAL A 51 20.83 0.82 -15.22
C VAL A 51 21.65 -0.17 -14.36
N GLY A 52 22.89 -0.44 -14.78
CA GLY A 52 23.73 -1.51 -14.22
C GLY A 52 23.89 -1.44 -12.70
N PHE A 53 24.13 -0.26 -12.13
CA PHE A 53 24.24 -0.06 -10.68
C PHE A 53 22.96 -0.51 -9.92
N LEU A 54 21.78 -0.26 -10.46
CA LEU A 54 20.50 -0.63 -9.80
C LEU A 54 20.19 -2.12 -9.92
N LYS A 55 20.76 -2.81 -10.93
CA LYS A 55 20.62 -4.27 -11.11
C LYS A 55 21.69 -5.05 -10.35
N ALA A 56 22.79 -4.41 -10.00
CA ALA A 56 23.90 -5.06 -9.31
C ALA A 56 23.43 -5.59 -7.95
N VAL A 57 23.91 -6.79 -7.61
CA VAL A 57 23.78 -7.33 -6.26
C VAL A 57 24.71 -6.55 -5.36
N VAL A 58 24.17 -5.86 -4.37
CA VAL A 58 24.92 -5.05 -3.40
C VAL A 58 25.13 -5.76 -2.07
N ALA A 59 24.31 -6.76 -1.78
CA ALA A 59 24.45 -7.59 -0.58
C ALA A 59 23.80 -8.96 -0.78
N THR A 60 24.40 -9.99 -0.18
CA THR A 60 23.81 -11.33 -0.06
C THR A 60 23.61 -11.63 1.41
N VAL A 61 22.36 -11.83 1.83
CA VAL A 61 22.01 -12.12 3.23
C VAL A 61 21.27 -13.44 3.29
N ASN A 62 21.79 -14.40 4.03
CA ASN A 62 21.23 -15.75 4.17
C ASN A 62 20.92 -16.43 2.82
N GLY A 63 21.80 -16.27 1.83
CA GLY A 63 21.64 -16.86 0.50
C GLY A 63 20.66 -16.12 -0.42
N THR A 64 20.12 -15.00 0.01
CA THR A 64 19.26 -14.13 -0.83
C THR A 64 20.05 -12.92 -1.30
N ASP A 65 20.09 -12.73 -2.61
CA ASP A 65 20.75 -11.60 -3.26
C ASP A 65 19.84 -10.38 -3.28
N TYR A 66 20.39 -9.25 -2.86
CA TYR A 66 19.68 -7.97 -2.82
C TYR A 66 20.31 -6.95 -3.74
N THR A 67 19.50 -6.36 -4.60
CA THR A 67 19.79 -5.10 -5.29
C THR A 67 19.55 -3.91 -4.36
N VAL A 68 19.91 -2.69 -4.76
CA VAL A 68 19.58 -1.47 -3.99
C VAL A 68 18.09 -1.37 -3.69
N GLY A 69 17.25 -1.56 -4.72
CA GLY A 69 15.80 -1.52 -4.57
C GLY A 69 15.26 -2.71 -3.75
N GLY A 70 15.88 -3.87 -3.85
CA GLY A 70 15.56 -5.06 -3.05
C GLY A 70 15.80 -4.83 -1.56
N LEU A 71 16.94 -4.24 -1.19
CA LEU A 71 17.25 -3.87 0.20
C LEU A 71 16.22 -2.86 0.74
N ALA A 72 15.92 -1.81 -0.03
CA ALA A 72 14.93 -0.82 0.37
C ALA A 72 13.57 -1.46 0.63
N SER A 73 13.11 -2.34 -0.27
CA SER A 73 11.83 -3.06 -0.13
C SER A 73 11.81 -4.01 1.06
N ALA A 74 12.93 -4.69 1.36
CA ALA A 74 13.05 -5.57 2.52
C ALA A 74 12.91 -4.84 3.86
N MET A 75 13.22 -3.54 3.89
CA MET A 75 13.10 -2.69 5.07
C MET A 75 11.69 -2.11 5.27
N ALA A 76 10.70 -2.50 4.48
CA ALA A 76 9.35 -1.96 4.59
C ALA A 76 8.72 -2.17 5.98
N GLY A 77 8.78 -3.38 6.52
CA GLY A 77 8.28 -3.69 7.87
C GLY A 77 8.96 -2.85 8.97
N PRO A 78 10.30 -2.85 9.06
CA PRO A 78 11.04 -1.99 9.97
C PRO A 78 10.66 -0.52 9.87
N ALA A 79 10.63 0.04 8.66
CA ALA A 79 10.34 1.46 8.46
C ALA A 79 8.90 1.84 8.89
N MET A 80 7.92 1.00 8.57
CA MET A 80 6.54 1.18 9.03
C MET A 80 6.46 1.19 10.55
N ALA A 81 7.10 0.22 11.24
CA ALA A 81 7.04 0.11 12.69
C ALA A 81 7.74 1.30 13.39
N VAL A 82 8.89 1.74 12.88
CA VAL A 82 9.60 2.92 13.38
C VAL A 82 8.76 4.18 13.18
N ALA A 83 8.15 4.35 12.02
CA ALA A 83 7.28 5.50 11.73
C ALA A 83 6.06 5.55 12.68
N ILE A 84 5.42 4.41 12.93
CA ILE A 84 4.34 4.29 13.92
C ILE A 84 4.84 4.67 15.32
N GLY A 85 5.97 4.11 15.76
CA GLY A 85 6.56 4.42 17.05
C GLY A 85 6.88 5.90 17.21
N TYR A 86 7.40 6.54 16.15
CA TYR A 86 7.67 7.97 16.12
C TYR A 86 6.38 8.79 16.29
N ALA A 87 5.34 8.47 15.54
CA ALA A 87 4.04 9.14 15.66
C ALA A 87 3.38 8.96 17.04
N LEU A 88 3.69 7.85 17.71
CA LEU A 88 3.22 7.56 19.07
C LEU A 88 4.15 8.13 20.16
N ASN A 89 5.14 8.96 19.81
CA ASN A 89 6.14 9.54 20.73
C ASN A 89 6.91 8.47 21.52
N ALA A 90 7.33 7.38 20.86
CA ALA A 90 8.11 6.34 21.49
C ALA A 90 9.47 6.86 21.98
N PRO A 91 9.91 6.48 23.19
CA PRO A 91 11.29 6.72 23.63
C PRO A 91 12.30 6.07 22.68
N GLN A 92 13.51 6.61 22.59
CA GLN A 92 14.52 6.18 21.62
C GLN A 92 14.80 4.66 21.64
N LEU A 93 14.96 4.08 22.83
CA LEU A 93 15.20 2.63 22.96
C LEU A 93 14.03 1.79 22.45
N VAL A 94 12.79 2.23 22.68
CA VAL A 94 11.60 1.59 22.13
C VAL A 94 11.60 1.74 20.60
N LEU A 95 11.84 2.94 20.10
CA LEU A 95 11.82 3.26 18.67
C LEU A 95 12.81 2.38 17.89
N PHE A 96 14.05 2.24 18.38
CA PHE A 96 15.06 1.40 17.72
C PHE A 96 14.71 -0.10 17.83
N SER A 97 14.08 -0.53 18.91
CA SER A 97 13.63 -1.92 19.09
C SER A 97 12.51 -2.31 18.12
N LEU A 98 11.70 -1.34 17.68
CA LEU A 98 10.62 -1.58 16.71
C LEU A 98 11.14 -2.03 15.34
N ILE A 99 12.40 -1.81 15.00
CA ILE A 99 13.02 -2.32 13.76
C ILE A 99 12.85 -3.83 13.68
N THR A 100 13.22 -4.55 14.74
CA THR A 100 13.10 -6.01 14.81
C THR A 100 11.64 -6.46 14.82
N VAL A 101 10.79 -5.78 15.57
CA VAL A 101 9.35 -6.08 15.64
C VAL A 101 8.69 -5.91 14.27
N GLY A 102 8.97 -4.81 13.58
CA GLY A 102 8.42 -4.54 12.25
C GLY A 102 8.88 -5.55 11.20
N PHE A 103 10.15 -5.97 11.26
CA PHE A 103 10.66 -7.04 10.39
C PHE A 103 9.90 -8.34 10.61
N ALA A 104 9.79 -8.79 11.87
CA ALA A 104 9.10 -10.03 12.22
C ALA A 104 7.61 -9.99 11.85
N ALA A 105 6.91 -8.91 12.17
CA ALA A 105 5.49 -8.75 11.86
C ALA A 105 5.21 -8.78 10.36
N ASN A 106 6.04 -8.09 9.55
CA ASN A 106 5.87 -8.04 8.11
C ASN A 106 6.17 -9.40 7.46
N ALA A 107 7.24 -10.06 7.88
CA ALA A 107 7.64 -11.36 7.36
C ALA A 107 6.60 -12.45 7.66
N LEU A 108 6.10 -12.51 8.90
CA LEU A 108 5.09 -13.49 9.32
C LEU A 108 3.69 -13.18 8.77
N GLY A 109 3.39 -11.92 8.48
CA GLY A 109 2.11 -11.48 7.95
C GLY A 109 1.95 -11.67 6.44
N GLY A 110 3.02 -11.89 5.69
CA GLY A 110 2.98 -12.11 4.24
C GLY A 110 2.20 -10.99 3.51
N ALA A 111 1.16 -11.34 2.78
CA ALA A 111 0.30 -10.37 2.08
C ALA A 111 -0.41 -9.38 3.03
N GLY A 112 -0.68 -9.80 4.27
CA GLY A 112 -1.19 -8.95 5.34
C GLY A 112 -0.09 -8.28 6.17
N GLY A 113 1.18 -8.33 5.74
CA GLY A 113 2.33 -7.79 6.46
C GLY A 113 2.14 -6.36 6.94
N PRO A 114 1.76 -5.40 6.10
CA PRO A 114 1.52 -4.02 6.55
C PRO A 114 0.45 -3.91 7.65
N LEU A 115 -0.64 -4.69 7.53
CA LEU A 115 -1.69 -4.74 8.55
C LEU A 115 -1.16 -5.34 9.86
N ALA A 116 -0.37 -6.39 9.78
CA ALA A 116 0.28 -7.00 10.93
C ALA A 116 1.23 -6.01 11.62
N VAL A 117 2.09 -5.34 10.86
CA VAL A 117 3.00 -4.31 11.39
C VAL A 117 2.21 -3.21 12.10
N TYR A 118 1.11 -2.76 11.53
CA TYR A 118 0.29 -1.71 12.15
C TYR A 118 -0.15 -2.08 13.56
N PHE A 119 -0.85 -3.19 13.73
CA PHE A 119 -1.35 -3.59 15.06
C PHE A 119 -0.22 -3.93 16.03
N ILE A 120 0.77 -4.67 15.57
CA ILE A 120 1.85 -5.18 16.42
C ILE A 120 2.79 -4.04 16.84
N ALA A 121 3.13 -3.12 15.96
CA ALA A 121 3.97 -1.97 16.30
C ALA A 121 3.28 -1.04 17.31
N VAL A 122 1.96 -0.83 17.20
CA VAL A 122 1.19 -0.08 18.21
C VAL A 122 1.30 -0.77 19.57
N ILE A 123 1.01 -2.08 19.64
CA ILE A 123 1.07 -2.86 20.89
C ILE A 123 2.49 -2.85 21.48
N ALA A 124 3.50 -3.14 20.67
CA ALA A 124 4.89 -3.18 21.12
C ALA A 124 5.39 -1.81 21.57
N THR A 125 4.98 -0.74 20.90
CA THR A 125 5.30 0.64 21.29
C THR A 125 4.75 0.95 22.67
N GLU A 126 3.48 0.67 22.92
CA GLU A 126 2.85 1.00 24.19
C GLU A 126 3.41 0.12 25.32
N LEU A 127 3.67 -1.16 25.09
CA LEU A 127 4.34 -2.03 26.06
C LEU A 127 5.77 -1.56 26.37
N GLY A 128 6.54 -1.17 25.34
CA GLY A 128 7.87 -0.59 25.52
C GLY A 128 7.86 0.70 26.34
N LYS A 129 6.88 1.57 26.11
CA LYS A 129 6.69 2.83 26.89
C LYS A 129 6.39 2.56 28.35
N VAL A 130 5.61 1.50 28.66
CA VAL A 130 5.32 1.12 30.06
C VAL A 130 6.60 0.87 30.86
N VAL A 131 7.57 0.16 30.28
CA VAL A 131 8.79 -0.25 31.00
C VAL A 131 9.94 0.78 30.88
N SER A 132 9.91 1.64 29.87
CA SER A 132 10.98 2.61 29.60
C SER A 132 11.20 3.56 30.79
N LYS A 133 12.47 3.70 31.20
CA LYS A 133 12.92 4.55 32.31
C LYS A 133 12.33 4.18 33.68
N GLU A 134 11.89 2.94 33.88
CA GLU A 134 11.43 2.44 35.18
C GLU A 134 12.51 1.66 35.94
N THR A 135 13.59 1.27 35.28
CA THR A 135 14.69 0.49 35.89
C THR A 135 16.03 1.19 35.71
N LYS A 136 16.98 0.90 36.60
CA LYS A 136 18.36 1.43 36.49
C LYS A 136 19.12 0.85 35.29
N ILE A 137 18.67 -0.29 34.75
CA ILE A 137 19.26 -0.97 33.61
C ILE A 137 18.34 -0.86 32.38
N ASP A 138 17.74 0.31 32.18
CA ASP A 138 16.76 0.62 31.13
C ASP A 138 17.25 0.24 29.73
N ILE A 139 18.53 0.43 29.46
CA ILE A 139 19.18 0.09 28.19
C ILE A 139 19.03 -1.41 27.79
N LEU A 140 18.86 -2.30 28.77
CA LEU A 140 18.64 -3.74 28.56
C LEU A 140 17.15 -4.09 28.65
N VAL A 141 16.46 -3.59 29.68
CA VAL A 141 15.08 -3.97 29.97
C VAL A 141 14.12 -3.47 28.89
N THR A 142 14.24 -2.23 28.49
CA THR A 142 13.33 -1.63 27.48
C THR A 142 13.42 -2.35 26.11
N PRO A 143 14.60 -2.57 25.50
CA PRO A 143 14.70 -3.34 24.26
C PRO A 143 14.24 -4.79 24.41
N LEU A 144 14.63 -5.46 25.50
CA LEU A 144 14.25 -6.85 25.76
C LEU A 144 12.72 -7.03 25.79
N VAL A 145 12.04 -6.15 26.54
CA VAL A 145 10.57 -6.20 26.63
C VAL A 145 9.92 -5.82 25.31
N THR A 146 10.39 -4.77 24.65
CA THR A 146 9.80 -4.31 23.37
C THR A 146 9.96 -5.35 22.27
N ILE A 147 11.17 -5.91 22.09
CA ILE A 147 11.44 -6.94 21.09
C ILE A 147 10.74 -8.23 21.47
N GLY A 148 10.92 -8.70 22.71
CA GLY A 148 10.37 -9.97 23.16
C GLY A 148 8.84 -10.02 23.06
N SER A 149 8.16 -8.98 23.57
CA SER A 149 6.70 -8.90 23.47
C SER A 149 6.24 -8.68 22.03
N GLY A 150 6.90 -7.79 21.27
CA GLY A 150 6.55 -7.49 19.89
C GLY A 150 6.69 -8.70 18.96
N VAL A 151 7.79 -9.47 19.08
CA VAL A 151 7.99 -10.70 18.29
C VAL A 151 7.04 -11.81 18.74
N ALA A 152 6.78 -11.97 20.04
CA ALA A 152 5.79 -12.94 20.53
C ALA A 152 4.38 -12.63 20.00
N VAL A 153 3.95 -11.36 20.05
CA VAL A 153 2.68 -10.91 19.47
C VAL A 153 2.68 -11.09 17.95
N SER A 154 3.82 -10.88 17.27
CA SER A 154 3.96 -11.15 15.84
C SER A 154 3.69 -12.62 15.50
N ALA A 155 4.30 -13.54 16.26
CA ALA A 155 4.10 -14.97 16.05
C ALA A 155 2.64 -15.42 16.25
N LEU A 156 1.91 -14.75 17.15
CA LEU A 156 0.51 -15.07 17.44
C LEU A 156 -0.47 -14.43 16.44
N LEU A 157 -0.29 -13.17 16.13
CA LEU A 157 -1.30 -12.38 15.37
C LEU A 157 -0.98 -12.24 13.88
N ALA A 158 0.30 -12.14 13.48
CA ALA A 158 0.65 -11.84 12.11
C ALA A 158 0.17 -12.90 11.10
N PRO A 159 0.25 -14.23 11.36
CA PRO A 159 -0.29 -15.22 10.45
C PRO A 159 -1.80 -15.11 10.26
N THR A 160 -2.55 -14.81 11.31
CA THR A 160 -4.01 -14.61 11.25
C THR A 160 -4.37 -13.38 10.41
N LEU A 161 -3.64 -12.27 10.59
CA LEU A 161 -3.82 -11.06 9.79
C LEU A 161 -3.43 -11.29 8.33
N GLY A 162 -2.41 -12.10 8.08
CA GLY A 162 -2.05 -12.59 6.75
C GLY A 162 -3.18 -13.38 6.10
N ALA A 163 -3.77 -14.32 6.84
CA ALA A 163 -4.90 -15.12 6.36
C ALA A 163 -6.14 -14.26 6.01
N ILE A 164 -6.40 -13.19 6.78
CA ILE A 164 -7.47 -12.23 6.46
C ILE A 164 -7.20 -11.52 5.13
N ALA A 165 -5.96 -11.08 4.89
CA ALA A 165 -5.58 -10.46 3.62
C ALA A 165 -5.72 -11.45 2.45
N MET A 166 -5.37 -12.72 2.64
CA MET A 166 -5.54 -13.76 1.61
C MET A 166 -7.01 -14.01 1.28
N LYS A 167 -7.94 -13.88 2.23
CA LYS A 167 -9.39 -13.96 1.93
C LYS A 167 -9.87 -12.86 0.99
N VAL A 168 -9.26 -11.68 1.02
CA VAL A 168 -9.51 -10.64 0.00
C VAL A 168 -9.07 -11.14 -1.38
N GLY A 169 -7.95 -11.86 -1.45
CA GLY A 169 -7.49 -12.52 -2.68
C GLY A 169 -8.47 -13.60 -3.18
N ASP A 170 -9.03 -14.40 -2.29
CA ASP A 170 -10.06 -15.39 -2.66
C ASP A 170 -11.29 -14.73 -3.30
N LEU A 171 -11.74 -13.59 -2.75
CA LEU A 171 -12.83 -12.81 -3.33
C LEU A 171 -12.47 -12.24 -4.71
N ILE A 172 -11.23 -11.78 -4.90
CA ILE A 172 -10.74 -11.32 -6.19
C ILE A 172 -10.77 -12.48 -7.20
N MET A 173 -10.27 -13.66 -6.81
CA MET A 173 -10.29 -14.85 -7.70
C MET A 173 -11.70 -15.30 -8.02
N LEU A 174 -12.63 -15.26 -7.08
CA LEU A 174 -14.03 -15.52 -7.36
C LEU A 174 -14.58 -14.56 -8.41
N ALA A 175 -14.22 -13.28 -8.32
CA ALA A 175 -14.63 -12.26 -9.28
C ALA A 175 -14.04 -12.47 -10.68
N THR A 176 -12.88 -13.13 -10.82
CA THR A 176 -12.27 -13.41 -12.14
C THR A 176 -13.07 -14.40 -12.99
N ASN A 177 -13.94 -15.20 -12.37
CA ASN A 177 -14.81 -16.15 -13.06
C ASN A 177 -16.07 -15.50 -13.66
N LEU A 178 -16.30 -14.22 -13.42
CA LEU A 178 -17.44 -13.49 -13.96
C LEU A 178 -17.22 -13.13 -15.45
N GLN A 179 -18.31 -12.81 -16.13
CA GLN A 179 -18.21 -12.22 -17.48
C GLN A 179 -17.38 -10.93 -17.47
N PRO A 180 -16.68 -10.59 -18.56
CA PRO A 180 -15.72 -9.49 -18.61
C PRO A 180 -16.23 -8.15 -18.08
N PHE A 181 -17.50 -7.83 -18.26
CA PHE A 181 -18.10 -6.60 -17.73
C PHE A 181 -18.17 -6.60 -16.21
N TRP A 182 -18.75 -7.63 -15.61
CA TRP A 182 -18.90 -7.77 -14.17
C TRP A 182 -17.56 -8.05 -13.47
N MET A 183 -16.71 -8.85 -14.11
CA MET A 183 -15.34 -9.07 -13.68
C MET A 183 -14.59 -7.74 -13.64
N GLY A 184 -14.73 -6.92 -14.69
CA GLY A 184 -14.11 -5.60 -14.74
C GLY A 184 -14.49 -4.73 -13.55
N ILE A 185 -15.78 -4.66 -13.20
CA ILE A 185 -16.25 -3.91 -12.03
C ILE A 185 -15.68 -4.51 -10.74
N ALA A 186 -15.89 -5.81 -10.52
CA ALA A 186 -15.57 -6.44 -9.25
C ALA A 186 -14.06 -6.46 -8.97
N VAL A 187 -13.25 -6.88 -9.95
CA VAL A 187 -11.79 -6.95 -9.78
C VAL A 187 -11.19 -5.55 -9.61
N SER A 188 -11.60 -4.57 -10.44
CA SER A 188 -11.05 -3.21 -10.31
C SER A 188 -11.38 -2.56 -8.97
N VAL A 189 -12.61 -2.74 -8.46
CA VAL A 189 -13.00 -2.21 -7.16
C VAL A 189 -12.25 -2.93 -6.03
N LEU A 190 -12.25 -4.27 -6.03
CA LEU A 190 -11.63 -5.05 -4.95
C LEU A 190 -10.12 -4.81 -4.86
N VAL A 191 -9.40 -4.87 -6.00
CA VAL A 191 -7.95 -4.65 -6.01
C VAL A 191 -7.61 -3.19 -5.74
N GLY A 192 -8.38 -2.25 -6.29
CA GLY A 192 -8.20 -0.82 -6.01
C GLY A 192 -8.39 -0.49 -4.53
N VAL A 193 -9.44 -1.03 -3.89
CA VAL A 193 -9.67 -0.90 -2.45
C VAL A 193 -8.53 -1.57 -1.66
N ALA A 194 -8.11 -2.78 -2.05
CA ALA A 194 -7.00 -3.49 -1.42
C ALA A 194 -5.69 -2.69 -1.45
N LEU A 195 -5.41 -1.96 -2.54
CA LEU A 195 -4.24 -1.08 -2.65
C LEU A 195 -4.26 0.08 -1.65
N THR A 196 -5.44 0.60 -1.34
CA THR A 196 -5.60 1.73 -0.42
C THR A 196 -5.62 1.27 1.04
N LEU A 197 -6.08 0.04 1.30
CA LEU A 197 -6.04 -0.60 2.62
C LEU A 197 -4.60 -0.93 3.06
N PRO A 198 -4.34 -1.06 4.36
CA PRO A 198 -3.04 -1.48 4.87
C PRO A 198 -2.78 -2.98 4.65
N ILE A 199 -2.94 -3.44 3.41
CA ILE A 199 -2.61 -4.79 2.94
C ILE A 199 -1.81 -4.70 1.65
N SER A 200 -1.08 -5.74 1.30
CA SER A 200 -0.28 -5.74 0.08
C SER A 200 -1.07 -6.30 -1.11
N SER A 201 -1.75 -5.41 -1.87
CA SER A 201 -2.41 -5.79 -3.12
C SER A 201 -1.45 -6.47 -4.11
N ALA A 202 -0.21 -6.01 -4.17
CA ALA A 202 0.84 -6.61 -5.00
C ALA A 202 1.15 -8.06 -4.59
N ALA A 203 1.27 -8.33 -3.28
CA ALA A 203 1.50 -9.69 -2.78
C ALA A 203 0.28 -10.59 -2.99
N ILE A 204 -0.93 -10.05 -2.84
CA ILE A 204 -2.18 -10.79 -3.17
C ILE A 204 -2.20 -11.16 -4.65
N CYS A 205 -1.99 -10.20 -5.55
CA CYS A 205 -1.97 -10.46 -6.99
C CYS A 205 -0.88 -11.47 -7.39
N ALA A 206 0.29 -11.41 -6.73
CA ALA A 206 1.38 -12.37 -6.95
C ALA A 206 1.00 -13.78 -6.49
N ALA A 207 0.43 -13.91 -5.28
CA ALA A 207 0.06 -15.20 -4.70
C ALA A 207 -0.99 -15.95 -5.53
N PHE A 208 -1.90 -15.21 -6.17
CA PHE A 208 -2.96 -15.78 -7.01
C PHE A 208 -2.63 -15.77 -8.51
N GLY A 209 -1.45 -15.31 -8.90
CA GLY A 209 -1.04 -15.25 -10.31
C GLY A 209 -1.95 -14.37 -11.17
N LEU A 210 -2.46 -13.25 -10.63
CA LEU A 210 -3.45 -12.39 -11.29
C LEU A 210 -2.84 -11.68 -12.52
N THR A 211 -3.17 -12.16 -13.70
CA THR A 211 -2.70 -11.66 -15.01
C THR A 211 -3.84 -11.55 -16.02
N GLY A 212 -3.51 -11.32 -17.26
CA GLY A 212 -4.48 -11.26 -18.36
C GLY A 212 -5.46 -10.10 -18.24
N LEU A 213 -6.69 -10.35 -18.62
CA LEU A 213 -7.77 -9.35 -18.62
C LEU A 213 -8.14 -8.92 -17.19
N ALA A 214 -8.16 -9.87 -16.24
CA ALA A 214 -8.38 -9.58 -14.83
C ALA A 214 -7.25 -8.73 -14.23
N GLY A 215 -5.98 -8.99 -14.63
CA GLY A 215 -4.84 -8.14 -14.29
C GLY A 215 -5.00 -6.72 -14.84
N GLY A 216 -5.51 -6.56 -16.06
CA GLY A 216 -5.83 -5.24 -16.64
C GLY A 216 -6.92 -4.49 -15.87
N ALA A 217 -7.97 -5.19 -15.42
CA ALA A 217 -8.99 -4.61 -14.55
C ALA A 217 -8.41 -4.18 -13.19
N ALA A 218 -7.51 -4.98 -12.62
CA ALA A 218 -6.83 -4.66 -11.36
C ALA A 218 -5.98 -3.38 -11.50
N VAL A 219 -5.19 -3.26 -12.58
CA VAL A 219 -4.44 -2.04 -12.91
C VAL A 219 -5.37 -0.83 -13.01
N ALA A 220 -6.51 -0.95 -13.71
CA ALA A 220 -7.48 0.13 -13.83
C ALA A 220 -8.01 0.60 -12.47
N GLY A 221 -8.37 -0.34 -11.59
CA GLY A 221 -8.83 -0.03 -10.23
C GLY A 221 -7.76 0.65 -9.37
N CYS A 222 -6.54 0.13 -9.41
CA CYS A 222 -5.40 0.74 -8.70
C CYS A 222 -5.12 2.16 -9.19
N CYS A 223 -5.13 2.40 -10.52
CA CYS A 223 -4.96 3.73 -11.10
C CYS A 223 -6.07 4.68 -10.68
N ALA A 224 -7.33 4.20 -10.65
CA ALA A 224 -8.46 5.00 -10.19
C ALA A 224 -8.31 5.46 -8.73
N GLN A 225 -7.78 4.61 -7.87
CA GLN A 225 -7.49 4.99 -6.48
C GLN A 225 -6.34 6.01 -6.40
N MET A 226 -5.24 5.76 -7.08
CA MET A 226 -4.03 6.56 -6.95
C MET A 226 -4.18 7.92 -7.64
N VAL A 227 -4.41 7.93 -8.96
CA VAL A 227 -4.57 9.16 -9.73
C VAL A 227 -5.84 9.90 -9.30
N GLY A 228 -6.91 9.17 -8.98
CA GLY A 228 -8.14 9.75 -8.48
C GLY A 228 -7.94 10.56 -7.20
N PHE A 229 -7.34 9.98 -6.15
CA PHE A 229 -7.03 10.71 -4.91
C PHE A 229 -6.04 11.85 -5.16
N ALA A 230 -5.01 11.62 -5.98
CA ALA A 230 -4.01 12.62 -6.31
C ALA A 230 -4.63 13.90 -6.89
N VAL A 231 -5.51 13.74 -7.90
CA VAL A 231 -6.11 14.89 -8.59
C VAL A 231 -7.25 15.51 -7.78
N MET A 232 -8.14 14.71 -7.15
CA MET A 232 -9.26 15.27 -6.41
C MET A 232 -8.86 15.99 -5.13
N SER A 233 -7.68 15.64 -4.54
CA SER A 233 -7.11 16.32 -3.38
C SER A 233 -6.07 17.40 -3.71
N PHE A 234 -5.92 17.77 -4.99
CA PHE A 234 -4.90 18.71 -5.43
C PHE A 234 -5.02 20.09 -4.78
N ARG A 235 -6.23 20.53 -4.45
CA ARG A 235 -6.45 21.81 -3.77
C ARG A 235 -5.81 21.84 -2.40
N GLU A 236 -5.89 20.75 -1.66
CA GLU A 236 -5.35 20.59 -0.30
C GLU A 236 -3.84 20.29 -0.33
N ASN A 237 -3.38 19.43 -1.21
CA ASN A 237 -2.06 18.80 -1.13
C ASN A 237 -1.06 19.28 -2.20
N LYS A 238 -1.52 20.07 -3.17
CA LYS A 238 -0.70 20.63 -4.26
C LYS A 238 0.12 19.56 -5.00
N TRP A 239 1.27 19.95 -5.55
CA TRP A 239 2.16 19.08 -6.31
C TRP A 239 2.76 17.94 -5.48
N GLY A 240 3.08 18.19 -4.21
CA GLY A 240 3.58 17.16 -3.31
C GLY A 240 2.58 16.01 -3.16
N GLY A 241 1.31 16.32 -2.88
CA GLY A 241 0.25 15.34 -2.79
C GLY A 241 -0.10 14.68 -4.12
N LEU A 242 -0.01 15.42 -5.24
CA LEU A 242 -0.24 14.86 -6.57
C LEU A 242 0.77 13.75 -6.88
N VAL A 243 2.04 14.00 -6.65
CA VAL A 243 3.13 13.03 -6.91
C VAL A 243 3.10 11.89 -5.91
N SER A 244 3.00 12.19 -4.61
CA SER A 244 3.05 11.17 -3.58
C SER A 244 1.88 10.17 -3.64
N GLN A 245 0.70 10.61 -4.05
CA GLN A 245 -0.45 9.73 -4.24
C GLN A 245 -0.50 9.13 -5.65
N GLY A 246 -0.26 9.94 -6.68
CA GLY A 246 -0.41 9.53 -8.08
C GLY A 246 0.64 8.54 -8.55
N ILE A 247 1.88 8.66 -8.08
CA ILE A 247 3.00 7.76 -8.42
C ILE A 247 3.43 6.96 -7.19
N GLY A 248 3.07 7.42 -6.00
CA GLY A 248 3.40 6.79 -4.73
C GLY A 248 2.36 5.75 -4.28
N THR A 249 1.43 6.16 -3.44
CA THR A 249 0.37 5.27 -2.94
C THR A 249 -0.85 6.05 -2.47
N SER A 250 -2.05 5.51 -2.76
CA SER A 250 -3.32 6.02 -2.23
C SER A 250 -3.49 5.75 -0.73
N MET A 251 -2.70 4.85 -0.13
CA MET A 251 -2.76 4.52 1.30
C MET A 251 -2.47 5.75 2.19
N LEU A 252 -1.80 6.78 1.67
CA LEU A 252 -1.62 8.06 2.37
C LEU A 252 -2.94 8.70 2.81
N GLN A 253 -4.05 8.42 2.12
CA GLN A 253 -5.39 8.89 2.49
C GLN A 253 -6.07 8.03 3.56
N MET A 254 -5.46 6.92 4.00
CA MET A 254 -6.13 5.99 4.93
C MET A 254 -6.55 6.65 6.23
N GLY A 255 -5.71 7.52 6.80
CA GLY A 255 -6.06 8.31 7.98
C GLY A 255 -7.27 9.22 7.76
N ASN A 256 -7.41 9.80 6.58
CA ASN A 256 -8.55 10.64 6.20
C ASN A 256 -9.81 9.81 5.90
N ILE A 257 -9.65 8.63 5.29
CA ILE A 257 -10.76 7.69 5.06
C ILE A 257 -11.38 7.24 6.39
N ILE A 258 -10.58 7.00 7.42
CA ILE A 258 -11.10 6.68 8.77
C ILE A 258 -11.89 7.84 9.37
N LYS A 259 -11.44 9.08 9.15
CA LYS A 259 -12.17 10.29 9.60
C LYS A 259 -13.49 10.48 8.85
N ASN A 260 -13.44 10.35 7.53
CA ASN A 260 -14.57 10.52 6.64
C ASN A 260 -14.54 9.49 5.49
N PRO A 261 -15.18 8.30 5.66
CA PRO A 261 -15.19 7.25 4.63
C PRO A 261 -15.79 7.69 3.30
N ARG A 262 -16.56 8.77 3.28
CA ARG A 262 -17.24 9.26 2.07
C ARG A 262 -16.25 9.81 1.03
N ILE A 263 -15.04 10.18 1.42
CA ILE A 263 -13.99 10.57 0.46
C ILE A 263 -13.60 9.43 -0.48
N TRP A 264 -13.84 8.18 -0.08
CA TRP A 264 -13.51 7.00 -0.86
C TRP A 264 -14.54 6.68 -1.96
N ILE A 265 -15.73 7.28 -1.91
CA ILE A 265 -16.82 7.02 -2.88
C ILE A 265 -16.35 7.33 -4.31
N ALA A 266 -15.73 8.48 -4.53
CA ALA A 266 -15.32 8.89 -5.87
C ALA A 266 -14.30 7.94 -6.52
N PRO A 267 -13.19 7.53 -5.86
CA PRO A 267 -12.27 6.52 -6.41
C PRO A 267 -12.92 5.14 -6.63
N ILE A 268 -13.80 4.69 -5.73
CA ILE A 268 -14.49 3.39 -5.87
C ILE A 268 -15.41 3.40 -7.08
N VAL A 269 -16.23 4.44 -7.24
CA VAL A 269 -17.11 4.57 -8.41
C VAL A 269 -16.29 4.70 -9.69
N THR A 270 -15.21 5.44 -9.67
CA THR A 270 -14.29 5.54 -10.81
C THR A 270 -13.70 4.17 -11.15
N SER A 271 -13.26 3.38 -10.17
CA SER A 271 -12.79 2.01 -10.40
C SER A 271 -13.86 1.16 -11.07
N ALA A 272 -15.11 1.24 -10.58
CA ALA A 272 -16.25 0.50 -11.15
C ALA A 272 -16.56 0.89 -12.61
N ILE A 273 -16.22 2.11 -13.03
CA ILE A 273 -16.39 2.60 -14.42
C ILE A 273 -15.18 2.18 -15.27
N THR A 274 -13.96 2.42 -14.79
CA THR A 274 -12.74 2.17 -15.57
C THR A 274 -12.45 0.68 -15.75
N GLY A 275 -12.87 -0.18 -14.82
CA GLY A 275 -12.73 -1.62 -14.90
C GLY A 275 -13.39 -2.21 -16.17
N PRO A 276 -14.69 -2.04 -16.37
CA PRO A 276 -15.36 -2.51 -17.58
C PRO A 276 -14.84 -1.88 -18.88
N LEU A 277 -14.42 -0.62 -18.84
CA LEU A 277 -13.77 0.01 -20.00
C LEU A 277 -12.45 -0.68 -20.34
N ALA A 278 -11.67 -1.03 -19.32
CA ALA A 278 -10.43 -1.80 -19.50
C ALA A 278 -10.70 -3.19 -20.08
N THR A 279 -11.72 -3.91 -19.57
CA THR A 279 -11.96 -5.32 -19.95
C THR A 279 -12.74 -5.45 -21.26
N CYS A 280 -13.78 -4.64 -21.48
CA CYS A 280 -14.69 -4.79 -22.61
C CYS A 280 -14.28 -3.93 -23.81
N LEU A 281 -13.89 -2.68 -23.58
CA LEU A 281 -13.61 -1.72 -24.66
C LEU A 281 -12.16 -1.84 -25.15
N PHE A 282 -11.20 -1.65 -24.25
CA PHE A 282 -9.78 -1.65 -24.62
C PHE A 282 -9.14 -3.03 -24.57
N LYS A 283 -9.81 -4.02 -23.96
CA LYS A 283 -9.28 -5.39 -23.74
C LYS A 283 -7.85 -5.34 -23.21
N LEU A 284 -7.65 -4.46 -22.22
CA LEU A 284 -6.35 -4.22 -21.60
C LEU A 284 -5.93 -5.48 -20.84
N GLN A 285 -4.89 -6.14 -21.32
CA GLN A 285 -4.32 -7.32 -20.69
C GLN A 285 -3.03 -6.93 -19.98
N MET A 286 -2.87 -7.37 -18.74
CA MET A 286 -1.63 -7.28 -17.99
C MET A 286 -0.98 -8.67 -17.95
N ASN A 287 -0.10 -8.96 -18.93
CA ASN A 287 0.62 -10.23 -19.09
C ASN A 287 2.09 -10.14 -18.64
N GLY A 288 2.44 -9.09 -17.88
CA GLY A 288 3.70 -8.99 -17.18
C GLY A 288 3.70 -9.81 -15.88
N THR A 289 4.55 -9.41 -14.93
CA THR A 289 4.58 -10.07 -13.62
C THR A 289 3.27 -9.84 -12.85
N PRO A 290 2.69 -10.85 -12.18
CA PRO A 290 1.42 -10.71 -11.45
C PRO A 290 1.42 -9.61 -10.38
N VAL A 291 2.58 -9.31 -9.78
CA VAL A 291 2.79 -8.19 -8.85
C VAL A 291 2.30 -6.87 -9.45
N SER A 292 2.55 -6.65 -10.75
CA SER A 292 2.22 -5.41 -11.46
C SER A 292 0.71 -5.13 -11.53
N SER A 293 -0.12 -6.18 -11.48
CA SER A 293 -1.58 -6.05 -11.45
C SER A 293 -2.09 -5.28 -10.23
N GLY A 294 -1.42 -5.44 -9.08
CA GLY A 294 -1.80 -4.80 -7.83
C GLY A 294 -1.11 -3.46 -7.54
N MET A 295 -0.36 -2.89 -8.51
CA MET A 295 0.46 -1.70 -8.27
C MET A 295 -0.08 -0.41 -8.91
N GLY A 296 -0.90 -0.51 -9.97
CA GLY A 296 -1.41 0.66 -10.67
C GLY A 296 -0.30 1.61 -11.13
N THR A 297 -0.42 2.89 -10.81
CA THR A 297 0.59 3.92 -11.13
C THR A 297 1.74 4.00 -10.11
N CYS A 298 1.78 3.13 -9.09
CA CYS A 298 2.88 3.07 -8.13
C CYS A 298 4.21 2.80 -8.85
N GLY A 299 5.09 3.80 -8.91
CA GLY A 299 6.32 3.74 -9.72
C GLY A 299 6.11 3.37 -11.19
N LEU A 300 4.91 3.57 -11.73
CA LEU A 300 4.49 3.15 -13.07
C LEU A 300 4.55 1.63 -13.31
N VAL A 301 4.63 0.84 -12.24
CA VAL A 301 4.84 -0.63 -12.32
C VAL A 301 3.68 -1.33 -13.05
N GLY A 302 2.43 -0.88 -12.84
CA GLY A 302 1.28 -1.43 -13.54
C GLY A 302 1.37 -1.23 -15.05
N GLN A 303 1.72 -0.02 -15.50
CA GLN A 303 1.88 0.33 -16.92
C GLN A 303 3.05 -0.41 -17.55
N ILE A 304 4.17 -0.50 -16.83
CA ILE A 304 5.34 -1.26 -17.27
C ILE A 304 5.00 -2.74 -17.37
N GLY A 305 4.24 -3.30 -16.43
CA GLY A 305 3.75 -4.68 -16.48
C GLY A 305 2.87 -4.96 -17.70
N VAL A 306 2.00 -4.03 -18.07
CA VAL A 306 1.19 -4.11 -19.30
C VAL A 306 2.09 -4.09 -20.53
N TYR A 307 3.04 -3.15 -20.58
CA TYR A 307 3.99 -3.04 -21.71
C TYR A 307 4.87 -4.29 -21.84
N THR A 308 5.44 -4.77 -20.74
CA THR A 308 6.23 -6.01 -20.72
C THR A 308 5.40 -7.20 -21.21
N GLY A 309 4.13 -7.26 -20.81
CA GLY A 309 3.20 -8.28 -21.30
C GLY A 309 3.01 -8.21 -22.81
N TRP A 310 2.90 -7.00 -23.39
CA TRP A 310 2.81 -6.86 -24.86
C TRP A 310 4.08 -7.33 -25.58
N MET A 311 5.25 -7.08 -25.00
CA MET A 311 6.52 -7.55 -25.58
C MET A 311 6.61 -9.08 -25.51
N ASN A 312 6.26 -9.68 -24.38
CA ASN A 312 6.20 -11.14 -24.23
C ASN A 312 5.21 -11.78 -25.22
N ASP A 313 4.03 -11.16 -25.43
CA ASP A 313 3.03 -11.64 -26.39
C ASP A 313 3.54 -11.57 -27.85
N ILE A 314 4.35 -10.57 -28.18
CA ILE A 314 4.99 -10.43 -29.52
C ILE A 314 6.07 -11.50 -29.67
N GLU A 315 6.96 -11.69 -28.69
CA GLU A 315 7.98 -12.71 -28.73
C GLU A 315 7.40 -14.12 -28.82
N ALA A 316 6.30 -14.37 -28.14
CA ALA A 316 5.55 -15.64 -28.22
C ALA A 316 4.73 -15.81 -29.52
N GLY A 317 4.70 -14.79 -30.40
CA GLY A 317 3.94 -14.84 -31.66
C GLY A 317 2.42 -14.77 -31.49
N THR A 318 1.91 -14.50 -30.30
CA THR A 318 0.47 -14.35 -30.03
C THR A 318 -0.06 -12.99 -30.41
N LYS A 319 0.83 -12.01 -30.57
CA LYS A 319 0.52 -10.65 -31.01
C LYS A 319 1.52 -10.19 -32.07
N SER A 320 1.04 -9.60 -33.15
CA SER A 320 1.89 -9.16 -34.26
C SER A 320 2.57 -7.80 -34.00
N ALA A 321 1.90 -6.86 -33.34
CA ALA A 321 2.44 -5.56 -33.01
C ALA A 321 1.59 -4.85 -31.93
N VAL A 322 2.18 -3.87 -31.26
CA VAL A 322 1.46 -2.95 -30.35
C VAL A 322 0.90 -1.80 -31.19
N THR A 323 -0.42 -1.76 -31.37
CA THR A 323 -1.10 -0.71 -32.12
C THR A 323 -1.40 0.51 -31.24
N ALA A 324 -1.67 1.66 -31.86
CA ALA A 324 -1.99 2.90 -31.15
C ALA A 324 -3.15 2.75 -30.15
N ILE A 325 -4.12 1.89 -30.43
CA ILE A 325 -5.28 1.65 -29.56
C ILE A 325 -4.88 1.08 -28.19
N TYR A 326 -3.84 0.25 -28.12
CA TYR A 326 -3.33 -0.27 -26.85
C TYR A 326 -2.72 0.83 -25.98
N TRP A 327 -1.92 1.72 -26.60
CA TRP A 327 -1.35 2.89 -25.91
C TRP A 327 -2.43 3.88 -25.47
N ILE A 328 -3.40 4.17 -26.34
CA ILE A 328 -4.54 5.02 -26.00
C ILE A 328 -5.31 4.42 -24.82
N GLY A 329 -5.61 3.12 -24.87
CA GLY A 329 -6.29 2.41 -23.78
C GLY A 329 -5.52 2.49 -22.47
N LEU A 330 -4.22 2.22 -22.49
CA LEU A 330 -3.36 2.28 -21.31
C LEU A 330 -3.34 3.69 -20.69
N ILE A 331 -3.15 4.74 -21.51
CA ILE A 331 -3.09 6.14 -21.04
C ILE A 331 -4.46 6.60 -20.53
N LEU A 332 -5.53 6.30 -21.25
CA LEU A 332 -6.89 6.68 -20.84
C LEU A 332 -7.28 6.02 -19.52
N ILE A 333 -7.09 4.70 -19.42
CA ILE A 333 -7.47 3.94 -18.23
C ILE A 333 -6.60 4.30 -17.04
N SER A 334 -5.29 4.48 -17.24
CA SER A 334 -4.37 4.71 -16.11
C SER A 334 -4.37 6.15 -15.60
N PHE A 335 -4.57 7.14 -16.46
CA PHE A 335 -4.36 8.54 -16.09
C PHE A 335 -5.58 9.43 -16.39
N VAL A 336 -6.05 9.46 -17.63
CA VAL A 336 -7.03 10.47 -18.07
C VAL A 336 -8.38 10.25 -17.40
N LEU A 337 -8.93 9.05 -17.50
CA LEU A 337 -10.24 8.75 -16.92
C LEU A 337 -10.27 8.92 -15.41
N PRO A 338 -9.31 8.39 -14.63
CA PRO A 338 -9.24 8.66 -13.20
C PRO A 338 -9.12 10.15 -12.86
N ALA A 339 -8.27 10.89 -13.59
CA ALA A 339 -8.05 12.32 -13.38
C ALA A 339 -9.29 13.18 -13.69
N VAL A 340 -10.20 12.71 -14.55
CA VAL A 340 -11.42 13.42 -14.90
C VAL A 340 -12.61 12.94 -14.06
N LEU A 341 -12.84 11.64 -13.99
CA LEU A 341 -14.02 11.07 -13.34
C LEU A 341 -14.01 11.28 -11.82
N CYS A 342 -12.87 11.04 -11.17
CA CYS A 342 -12.78 11.19 -9.72
C CYS A 342 -13.12 12.60 -9.24
N PRO A 343 -12.52 13.68 -9.77
CA PRO A 343 -12.89 15.04 -9.40
C PRO A 343 -14.35 15.38 -9.71
N LEU A 344 -14.89 14.91 -10.85
CA LEU A 344 -16.30 15.13 -11.20
C LEU A 344 -17.24 14.48 -10.19
N ILE A 345 -17.01 13.21 -9.85
CA ILE A 345 -17.80 12.51 -8.82
C ILE A 345 -17.63 13.19 -7.47
N ASN A 346 -16.40 13.57 -7.11
CA ASN A 346 -16.11 14.26 -5.86
C ASN A 346 -16.81 15.62 -5.78
N MET A 347 -16.94 16.35 -6.88
CA MET A 347 -17.74 17.60 -6.91
C MET A 347 -19.20 17.34 -6.53
N VAL A 348 -19.79 16.24 -7.00
CA VAL A 348 -21.15 15.86 -6.61
C VAL A 348 -21.21 15.53 -5.12
N VAL A 349 -20.27 14.73 -4.62
CA VAL A 349 -20.19 14.34 -3.20
C VAL A 349 -19.99 15.57 -2.29
N ARG A 350 -19.19 16.55 -2.75
CA ARG A 350 -19.00 17.84 -2.04
C ARG A 350 -20.27 18.70 -2.07
N LYS A 351 -20.98 18.77 -3.20
CA LYS A 351 -22.28 19.48 -3.27
C LYS A 351 -23.33 18.90 -2.34
N LEU A 352 -23.31 17.59 -2.10
CA LEU A 352 -24.16 16.91 -1.11
C LEU A 352 -23.73 17.18 0.35
N GLY A 353 -22.63 17.91 0.57
CA GLY A 353 -22.09 18.20 1.89
C GLY A 353 -21.45 17.00 2.60
N TRP A 354 -21.19 15.90 1.87
CA TRP A 354 -20.61 14.68 2.45
C TRP A 354 -19.10 14.77 2.63
N VAL A 355 -18.43 15.55 1.81
CA VAL A 355 -16.99 15.83 1.86
C VAL A 355 -16.79 17.34 1.91
N LYS A 356 -15.94 17.80 2.83
CA LYS A 356 -15.62 19.19 3.05
C LYS A 356 -14.18 19.51 2.62
N ASP A 357 -13.89 20.80 2.47
CA ASP A 357 -12.52 21.25 2.26
C ASP A 357 -11.65 20.89 3.48
N GLY A 358 -10.48 20.33 3.23
CA GLY A 358 -9.57 19.85 4.25
C GLY A 358 -9.73 18.36 4.62
N ASP A 359 -10.82 17.68 4.23
CA ASP A 359 -11.03 16.26 4.55
C ASP A 359 -9.97 15.32 3.92
N MET A 360 -9.27 15.77 2.89
CA MET A 360 -8.24 14.99 2.17
C MET A 360 -6.82 15.54 2.37
N THR A 361 -6.61 16.45 3.32
CA THR A 361 -5.28 17.00 3.60
C THR A 361 -4.37 15.91 4.16
N LEU A 362 -3.21 15.72 3.52
CA LEU A 362 -2.16 14.82 4.01
C LEU A 362 -1.43 15.47 5.17
N SER A 363 -1.10 14.70 6.18
CA SER A 363 -0.34 15.11 7.37
C SER A 363 1.16 15.04 7.12
#